data_1628f60872231b468db76358215c1062
#
_entry.id   1628f60872231b468db76358215c1062
#
_cell.length_a   1.000
_cell.length_b   1.000
_cell.length_c   1.000
_cell.angle_alpha   90.00
_cell.angle_beta   90.00
_cell.angle_gamma   90.00
#
_symmetry.space_group_name_H-M   'P 1'
#
loop_
_entity.id
_entity.type
_entity.pdbx_description
1 polymer ?
#
loop_
_entity_poly.entity_id
_entity_poly.type
_entity_poly.pdbx_seq_one_letter_code
_entity_poly.pdbx_strand_id
1 'polypeptide(L)'
;ETGALARVSPLVQTIAPTDPVVQVMIIDVGLGTLLAALGATPVSILPPIMLALGYSSFIAIALPALGYDALCTYALLGVPVVVFSGFVGQPVEAVGPLFARFMPVISTCIALGMLWIVGRWKLLLRGLLPALLSGLTAGFIAIGMNLLGLIPLTGIAAGIGVVLVMLVYLLIQRKPLRDRSVLVPSDLEVEKRLSLPAALSPWILLVIFATLVNLPSLPFYKLFFTALAMPVDIIPGAPEKVRLFWQAYFWILVSTFLALPFLKPTRRQLTDSLRKWFKRAPRPMFASA
;
A
#
# COMPACT_ATOMS: atom_id res chain seq x y z
N GLU A 1 -12.33 -11.55 -7.73
CA GLU A 1 -13.45 -12.49 -7.95
C GLU A 1 -14.68 -12.11 -7.12
N THR A 2 -14.53 -11.68 -5.87
CA THR A 2 -15.66 -11.28 -4.99
C THR A 2 -16.28 -9.92 -5.34
N GLY A 3 -15.62 -9.11 -6.19
CA GLY A 3 -16.03 -7.75 -6.49
C GLY A 3 -15.52 -6.69 -5.50
N ALA A 4 -14.65 -7.05 -4.55
CA ALA A 4 -14.12 -6.10 -3.57
C ALA A 4 -13.39 -4.93 -4.25
N LEU A 5 -12.51 -5.19 -5.22
CA LEU A 5 -11.83 -4.14 -6.00
C LEU A 5 -12.82 -3.31 -6.82
N ALA A 6 -13.82 -3.96 -7.43
CA ALA A 6 -14.88 -3.26 -8.17
C ALA A 6 -15.68 -2.32 -7.26
N ARG A 7 -15.78 -2.60 -5.94
CA ARG A 7 -16.44 -1.74 -4.96
C ARG A 7 -15.56 -0.57 -4.49
N VAL A 8 -14.25 -0.79 -4.39
CA VAL A 8 -13.29 0.26 -3.99
C VAL A 8 -13.04 1.25 -5.13
N SER A 9 -13.01 0.79 -6.38
CA SER A 9 -12.77 1.62 -7.56
C SER A 9 -13.71 2.84 -7.65
N PRO A 10 -15.06 2.71 -7.56
CA PRO A 10 -15.98 3.85 -7.55
C PRO A 10 -15.71 4.83 -6.41
N LEU A 11 -15.33 4.34 -5.22
CA LEU A 11 -14.97 5.22 -4.11
C LEU A 11 -13.80 6.12 -4.48
N VAL A 12 -12.72 5.54 -5.00
CA VAL A 12 -11.51 6.28 -5.38
C VAL A 12 -11.80 7.26 -6.52
N GLN A 13 -12.64 6.88 -7.50
CA GLN A 13 -13.05 7.75 -8.61
C GLN A 13 -13.82 8.99 -8.14
N THR A 14 -14.60 8.87 -7.07
CA THR A 14 -15.37 10.01 -6.53
C THR A 14 -14.49 11.01 -5.77
N ILE A 15 -13.25 10.67 -5.40
CA ILE A 15 -12.36 11.53 -4.62
C ILE A 15 -11.65 12.53 -5.54
N ALA A 16 -11.73 13.82 -5.21
CA ALA A 16 -11.06 14.91 -5.91
C ALA A 16 -11.30 14.92 -7.45
N PRO A 17 -12.52 14.74 -7.96
CA PRO A 17 -12.76 14.51 -9.39
C PRO A 17 -12.40 15.72 -10.27
N THR A 18 -12.36 16.91 -9.68
CA THR A 18 -12.09 18.18 -10.38
C THR A 18 -10.63 18.62 -10.31
N ASP A 19 -9.80 17.95 -9.52
CA ASP A 19 -8.38 18.33 -9.35
C ASP A 19 -7.43 17.15 -9.60
N PRO A 20 -6.92 17.04 -10.85
CA PRO A 20 -6.04 15.94 -11.24
C PRO A 20 -4.73 15.90 -10.43
N VAL A 21 -4.26 17.04 -9.92
CA VAL A 21 -3.06 17.09 -9.08
C VAL A 21 -3.30 16.36 -7.76
N VAL A 22 -4.35 16.75 -7.05
CA VAL A 22 -4.69 16.15 -5.75
C VAL A 22 -5.09 14.68 -5.93
N GLN A 23 -5.77 14.36 -7.04
CA GLN A 23 -6.16 13.00 -7.38
C GLN A 23 -4.94 12.08 -7.52
N VAL A 24 -3.90 12.52 -8.26
CA VAL A 24 -2.63 11.79 -8.38
C VAL A 24 -1.95 11.63 -7.03
N MET A 25 -1.90 12.68 -6.21
CA MET A 25 -1.28 12.59 -4.89
C MET A 25 -2.02 11.60 -3.97
N ILE A 26 -3.34 11.60 -3.97
CA ILE A 26 -4.13 10.66 -3.16
C ILE A 26 -3.98 9.22 -3.67
N ILE A 27 -4.11 9.01 -4.98
CA ILE A 27 -4.16 7.67 -5.56
C ILE A 27 -2.78 7.04 -5.62
N ASP A 28 -1.80 7.75 -6.20
CA ASP A 28 -0.51 7.12 -6.49
C ASP A 28 0.46 7.27 -5.30
N VAL A 29 0.54 8.43 -4.67
CA VAL A 29 1.42 8.61 -3.50
C VAL A 29 0.76 8.01 -2.24
N GLY A 30 -0.49 8.39 -1.93
CA GLY A 30 -1.16 7.97 -0.71
C GLY A 30 -1.57 6.49 -0.73
N LEU A 31 -2.49 6.11 -1.62
CA LEU A 31 -2.97 4.74 -1.71
C LEU A 31 -1.90 3.80 -2.27
N GLY A 32 -1.04 4.26 -3.20
CA GLY A 32 0.09 3.48 -3.70
C GLY A 32 1.02 3.04 -2.57
N THR A 33 1.43 3.97 -1.73
CA THR A 33 2.26 3.69 -0.52
C THR A 33 1.54 2.75 0.45
N LEU A 34 0.25 3.00 0.71
CA LEU A 34 -0.55 2.16 1.61
C LEU A 34 -0.66 0.72 1.08
N LEU A 35 -0.97 0.55 -0.19
CA LEU A 35 -1.07 -0.77 -0.83
C LEU A 35 0.28 -1.50 -0.79
N ALA A 36 1.37 -0.82 -1.12
CA ALA A 36 2.72 -1.38 -1.05
C ALA A 36 3.08 -1.85 0.36
N ALA A 37 2.78 -1.03 1.37
CA ALA A 37 3.01 -1.39 2.77
C ALA A 37 2.23 -2.62 3.20
N LEU A 38 1.01 -2.79 2.71
CA LEU A 38 0.15 -3.95 2.95
C LEU A 38 0.50 -5.17 2.08
N GLY A 39 1.55 -5.09 1.26
CA GLY A 39 1.96 -6.19 0.38
C GLY A 39 1.11 -6.37 -0.87
N ALA A 40 0.23 -5.43 -1.16
CA ALA A 40 -0.50 -5.39 -2.43
C ALA A 40 0.32 -4.63 -3.47
N THR A 41 0.29 -5.09 -4.71
CA THR A 41 1.05 -4.46 -5.80
C THR A 41 0.24 -3.32 -6.42
N PRO A 42 0.58 -2.03 -6.20
CA PRO A 42 -0.16 -0.89 -6.74
C PRO A 42 -0.32 -0.95 -8.26
N VAL A 43 0.73 -1.38 -8.97
CA VAL A 43 0.76 -1.54 -10.44
C VAL A 43 -0.30 -2.53 -10.97
N SER A 44 -0.82 -3.42 -10.12
CA SER A 44 -1.89 -4.34 -10.51
C SER A 44 -3.29 -3.83 -10.19
N ILE A 45 -3.40 -2.92 -9.22
CA ILE A 45 -4.69 -2.48 -8.65
C ILE A 45 -5.10 -1.10 -9.16
N LEU A 46 -4.16 -0.15 -9.23
CA LEU A 46 -4.45 1.24 -9.57
C LEU A 46 -4.67 1.50 -11.07
N PRO A 47 -4.01 0.80 -12.03
CA PRO A 47 -4.18 1.11 -13.44
C PRO A 47 -5.63 1.08 -13.95
N PRO A 48 -6.47 0.09 -13.61
CA PRO A 48 -7.88 0.12 -13.99
C PRO A 48 -8.63 1.35 -13.45
N ILE A 49 -8.30 1.81 -12.25
CA ILE A 49 -8.88 3.01 -11.63
C ILE A 49 -8.44 4.26 -12.39
N MET A 50 -7.15 4.37 -12.69
CA MET A 50 -6.59 5.50 -13.45
C MET A 50 -7.18 5.59 -14.87
N LEU A 51 -7.36 4.44 -15.53
CA LEU A 51 -8.03 4.39 -16.86
C LEU A 51 -9.48 4.86 -16.76
N ALA A 52 -10.20 4.44 -15.73
CA ALA A 52 -11.59 4.86 -15.52
C ALA A 52 -11.71 6.38 -15.22
N LEU A 53 -10.65 6.99 -14.68
CA LEU A 53 -10.54 8.43 -14.48
C LEU A 53 -10.14 9.20 -15.76
N GLY A 54 -9.92 8.50 -16.88
CA GLY A 54 -9.60 9.10 -18.17
C GLY A 54 -8.10 9.32 -18.42
N TYR A 55 -7.21 8.81 -17.58
CA TYR A 55 -5.77 8.86 -17.84
C TYR A 55 -5.39 7.92 -18.99
N SER A 56 -4.36 8.30 -19.76
CA SER A 56 -3.83 7.43 -20.81
C SER A 56 -3.26 6.12 -20.25
N SER A 57 -3.21 5.06 -21.06
CA SER A 57 -2.66 3.76 -20.65
C SER A 57 -1.22 3.86 -20.14
N PHE A 58 -0.41 4.74 -20.74
CA PHE A 58 0.95 5.00 -20.28
C PHE A 58 0.96 5.59 -18.86
N ILE A 59 0.18 6.65 -18.63
CA ILE A 59 0.10 7.31 -17.31
C ILE A 59 -0.46 6.33 -16.26
N ALA A 60 -1.51 5.58 -16.62
CA ALA A 60 -2.15 4.63 -15.72
C ALA A 60 -1.24 3.50 -15.24
N ILE A 61 -0.18 3.18 -15.98
CA ILE A 61 0.83 2.19 -15.57
C ILE A 61 2.03 2.88 -14.91
N ALA A 62 2.50 4.00 -15.48
CA ALA A 62 3.71 4.66 -15.01
C ALA A 62 3.57 5.27 -13.62
N LEU A 63 2.41 5.89 -13.30
CA LEU A 63 2.23 6.52 -12.00
C LEU A 63 2.18 5.52 -10.84
N PRO A 64 1.39 4.44 -10.88
CA PRO A 64 1.43 3.43 -9.83
C PRO A 64 2.79 2.74 -9.67
N ALA A 65 3.57 2.62 -10.74
CA ALA A 65 4.94 2.10 -10.66
C ALA A 65 5.85 3.04 -9.87
N LEU A 66 5.79 4.36 -10.15
CA LEU A 66 6.53 5.37 -9.38
C LEU A 66 6.02 5.51 -7.94
N GLY A 67 4.72 5.43 -7.72
CA GLY A 67 4.12 5.48 -6.38
C GLY A 67 4.56 4.32 -5.50
N TYR A 68 4.78 3.16 -6.10
CA TYR A 68 5.36 2.02 -5.41
C TYR A 68 6.76 2.33 -4.87
N ASP A 69 7.59 3.05 -5.62
CA ASP A 69 8.98 3.32 -5.25
C ASP A 69 9.13 4.35 -4.12
N ALA A 70 8.16 5.24 -3.92
CA ALA A 70 8.26 6.36 -2.98
C ALA A 70 8.63 5.92 -1.54
N LEU A 71 8.07 4.81 -1.07
CA LEU A 71 8.32 4.22 0.25
C LEU A 71 8.49 2.69 0.16
N CYS A 72 9.01 2.19 -0.96
CA CYS A 72 9.26 0.76 -1.19
C CYS A 72 10.14 0.12 -0.10
N THR A 73 11.04 0.89 0.49
CA THR A 73 11.86 0.45 1.64
C THR A 73 11.01 -0.06 2.80
N TYR A 74 9.80 0.46 2.98
CA TYR A 74 8.85 0.06 4.02
C TYR A 74 7.68 -0.78 3.49
N ALA A 75 7.80 -1.31 2.27
CA ALA A 75 6.82 -2.25 1.72
C ALA A 75 6.76 -3.54 2.54
N LEU A 76 5.66 -4.28 2.40
CA LEU A 76 5.48 -5.57 3.08
C LEU A 76 5.77 -5.50 4.59
N LEU A 77 5.25 -4.46 5.25
CA LEU A 77 5.48 -4.22 6.69
C LEU A 77 6.98 -4.05 7.05
N GLY A 78 7.76 -3.42 6.18
CA GLY A 78 9.17 -3.13 6.41
C GLY A 78 10.12 -4.32 6.17
N VAL A 79 9.67 -5.36 5.50
CA VAL A 79 10.52 -6.52 5.17
C VAL A 79 11.84 -6.13 4.50
N PRO A 80 11.91 -5.20 3.53
CA PRO A 80 13.17 -4.80 2.93
C PRO A 80 14.18 -4.26 3.94
N VAL A 81 13.74 -3.49 4.93
CA VAL A 81 14.62 -2.97 6.01
C VAL A 81 15.15 -4.11 6.86
N VAL A 82 14.30 -5.09 7.22
CA VAL A 82 14.68 -6.25 8.02
C VAL A 82 15.69 -7.13 7.27
N VAL A 83 15.46 -7.37 5.99
CA VAL A 83 16.38 -8.16 5.15
C VAL A 83 17.74 -7.45 5.04
N PHE A 84 17.73 -6.15 4.74
CA PHE A 84 18.97 -5.37 4.66
C PHE A 84 19.73 -5.34 5.99
N SER A 85 19.02 -5.20 7.10
CA SER A 85 19.58 -5.29 8.47
C SER A 85 20.34 -6.61 8.67
N GLY A 86 19.77 -7.73 8.21
CA GLY A 86 20.43 -9.04 8.24
C GLY A 86 21.71 -9.07 7.42
N PHE A 87 21.71 -8.53 6.19
CA PHE A 87 22.89 -8.50 5.32
C PHE A 87 24.04 -7.66 5.88
N VAL A 88 23.75 -6.52 6.51
CA VAL A 88 24.78 -5.65 7.07
C VAL A 88 25.16 -6.00 8.50
N GLY A 89 24.50 -6.97 9.12
CA GLY A 89 24.74 -7.38 10.51
C GLY A 89 24.44 -6.28 11.55
N GLN A 90 23.55 -5.32 11.20
CA GLN A 90 23.16 -4.22 12.08
C GLN A 90 21.70 -4.40 12.55
N PRO A 91 21.34 -3.93 13.75
CA PRO A 91 19.96 -4.02 14.23
C PRO A 91 19.01 -3.18 13.37
N VAL A 92 17.76 -3.64 13.24
CA VAL A 92 16.72 -2.96 12.42
C VAL A 92 16.49 -1.54 12.92
N GLU A 93 16.58 -1.31 14.22
CA GLU A 93 16.43 -0.04 14.91
C GLU A 93 17.52 0.99 14.55
N ALA A 94 18.68 0.54 14.07
CA ALA A 94 19.73 1.41 13.54
C ALA A 94 19.57 1.69 12.05
N VAL A 95 19.19 0.67 11.29
CA VAL A 95 19.05 0.74 9.82
C VAL A 95 17.79 1.51 9.41
N GLY A 96 16.65 1.26 10.04
CA GLY A 96 15.38 1.89 9.71
C GLY A 96 15.42 3.42 9.73
N PRO A 97 15.86 4.06 10.85
CA PRO A 97 15.99 5.52 10.93
C PRO A 97 16.99 6.11 9.92
N LEU A 98 18.01 5.36 9.52
CA LEU A 98 18.95 5.81 8.49
C LEU A 98 18.24 5.97 7.15
N PHE A 99 17.47 4.95 6.72
CA PHE A 99 16.69 5.04 5.50
C PHE A 99 15.60 6.11 5.57
N ALA A 100 14.94 6.25 6.72
CA ALA A 100 13.88 7.23 6.91
C ALA A 100 14.32 8.67 6.62
N ARG A 101 15.57 9.02 6.91
CA ARG A 101 16.12 10.38 6.68
C ARG A 101 16.10 10.80 5.22
N PHE A 102 16.17 9.86 4.28
CA PHE A 102 16.14 10.14 2.85
C PHE A 102 14.71 10.24 2.30
N MET A 103 13.71 9.71 3.01
CA MET A 103 12.35 9.62 2.52
C MET A 103 11.69 10.97 2.19
N PRO A 104 11.89 12.06 2.96
CA PRO A 104 11.30 13.36 2.61
C PRO A 104 11.75 13.86 1.24
N VAL A 105 13.02 13.63 0.87
CA VAL A 105 13.55 14.03 -0.43
C VAL A 105 13.04 13.09 -1.52
N ILE A 106 13.18 11.78 -1.32
CA ILE A 106 12.80 10.77 -2.32
C ILE A 106 11.31 10.86 -2.65
N SER A 107 10.43 10.82 -1.65
CA SER A 107 8.99 10.88 -1.88
C SER A 107 8.53 12.19 -2.49
N THR A 108 9.18 13.31 -2.15
CA THR A 108 8.90 14.61 -2.76
C THR A 108 9.33 14.64 -4.22
N CYS A 109 10.53 14.16 -4.55
CA CYS A 109 11.01 14.08 -5.92
C CYS A 109 10.12 13.18 -6.78
N ILE A 110 9.67 12.06 -6.25
CA ILE A 110 8.75 11.15 -6.94
C ILE A 110 7.39 11.81 -7.18
N ALA A 111 6.81 12.48 -6.16
CA ALA A 111 5.56 13.22 -6.32
C ALA A 111 5.65 14.29 -7.41
N LEU A 112 6.75 15.04 -7.45
CA LEU A 112 7.02 16.03 -8.51
C LEU A 112 7.19 15.37 -9.88
N GLY A 113 7.90 14.25 -9.95
CA GLY A 113 8.09 13.45 -11.16
C GLY A 113 6.76 12.94 -11.74
N MET A 114 5.84 12.50 -10.88
CA MET A 114 4.49 12.09 -11.29
C MET A 114 3.72 13.24 -11.97
N LEU A 115 3.74 14.43 -11.38
CA LEU A 115 3.08 15.60 -11.97
C LEU A 115 3.73 16.00 -13.31
N TRP A 116 5.05 15.86 -13.41
CA TRP A 116 5.77 16.07 -14.66
C TRP A 116 5.30 15.10 -15.76
N ILE A 117 5.12 13.82 -15.44
CA ILE A 117 4.65 12.80 -16.38
C ILE A 117 3.22 13.11 -16.86
N VAL A 118 2.33 13.53 -15.96
CA VAL A 118 0.92 13.79 -16.28
C VAL A 118 0.73 15.04 -17.12
N GLY A 119 1.40 16.14 -16.78
CA GLY A 119 1.10 17.44 -17.41
C GLY A 119 2.30 18.36 -17.62
N ARG A 120 3.51 17.80 -17.63
CA ARG A 120 4.77 18.55 -17.86
C ARG A 120 4.87 19.76 -16.91
N TRP A 121 5.54 20.82 -17.37
CA TRP A 121 5.74 22.06 -16.59
C TRP A 121 4.44 22.70 -16.09
N LYS A 122 3.36 22.65 -16.89
CA LYS A 122 2.09 23.28 -16.52
C LYS A 122 1.48 22.67 -15.26
N LEU A 123 1.45 21.34 -15.18
CA LEU A 123 0.86 20.64 -14.03
C LEU A 123 1.81 20.63 -12.84
N LEU A 124 3.13 20.52 -13.09
CA LEU A 124 4.17 20.58 -12.08
C LEU A 124 4.11 21.91 -11.31
N LEU A 125 4.11 23.06 -12.01
CA LEU A 125 4.07 24.36 -11.35
C LEU A 125 2.76 24.59 -10.59
N ARG A 126 1.63 24.19 -11.16
CA ARG A 126 0.33 24.28 -10.49
C ARG A 126 0.23 23.36 -9.28
N GLY A 127 0.86 22.19 -9.34
CA GLY A 127 0.80 21.15 -8.33
C GLY A 127 1.98 21.16 -7.36
N LEU A 128 2.85 22.16 -7.39
CA LEU A 128 4.05 22.20 -6.56
C LEU A 128 3.72 22.06 -5.06
N LEU A 129 2.74 22.84 -4.58
CA LEU A 129 2.34 22.80 -3.17
C LEU A 129 1.74 21.43 -2.76
N PRO A 130 0.74 20.85 -3.46
CA PRO A 130 0.26 19.50 -3.16
C PRO A 130 1.35 18.43 -3.22
N ALA A 131 2.28 18.48 -4.18
CA ALA A 131 3.36 17.53 -4.28
C ALA A 131 4.36 17.64 -3.11
N LEU A 132 4.72 18.88 -2.72
CA LEU A 132 5.54 19.11 -1.53
C LEU A 132 4.84 18.61 -0.26
N LEU A 133 3.56 18.96 -0.09
CA LEU A 133 2.79 18.50 1.07
C LEU A 133 2.71 16.98 1.15
N SER A 134 2.41 16.30 0.05
CA SER A 134 2.31 14.83 0.05
C SER A 134 3.65 14.16 0.27
N GLY A 135 4.69 14.57 -0.44
CA GLY A 135 6.02 13.98 -0.33
C GLY A 135 6.67 14.22 1.04
N LEU A 136 6.62 15.46 1.54
CA LEU A 136 7.14 15.78 2.87
C LEU A 136 6.35 15.08 3.98
N THR A 137 5.02 15.02 3.87
CA THR A 137 4.19 14.28 4.84
C THR A 137 4.60 12.81 4.90
N ALA A 138 4.71 12.14 3.75
CA ALA A 138 5.15 10.75 3.69
C ALA A 138 6.53 10.57 4.34
N GLY A 139 7.46 11.43 4.00
CA GLY A 139 8.83 11.37 4.52
C GLY A 139 8.96 11.67 6.01
N PHE A 140 8.27 12.70 6.52
CA PHE A 140 8.33 13.03 7.95
C PHE A 140 7.60 12.00 8.82
N ILE A 141 6.49 11.44 8.33
CA ILE A 141 5.85 10.31 9.01
C ILE A 141 6.81 9.11 9.04
N ALA A 142 7.54 8.84 7.95
CA ALA A 142 8.54 7.78 7.96
C ALA A 142 9.61 8.01 9.02
N ILE A 143 10.13 9.23 9.16
CA ILE A 143 11.08 9.57 10.23
C ILE A 143 10.45 9.33 11.61
N GLY A 144 9.27 9.88 11.87
CA GLY A 144 8.59 9.77 13.16
C GLY A 144 8.31 8.31 13.56
N MET A 145 7.79 7.49 12.64
CA MET A 145 7.51 6.08 12.90
C MET A 145 8.78 5.28 13.21
N ASN A 146 9.88 5.58 12.52
CA ASN A 146 11.16 4.92 12.77
C ASN A 146 11.77 5.35 14.11
N LEU A 147 11.65 6.62 14.50
CA LEU A 147 12.07 7.08 15.82
C LEU A 147 11.27 6.45 16.96
N LEU A 148 10.01 6.12 16.72
CA LEU A 148 9.15 5.40 17.67
C LEU A 148 9.40 3.89 17.69
N GLY A 149 10.30 3.36 16.86
CA GLY A 149 10.52 1.92 16.71
C GLY A 149 9.41 1.16 15.98
N LEU A 150 8.48 1.87 15.34
CA LEU A 150 7.33 1.31 14.63
C LEU A 150 7.61 1.11 13.14
N ILE A 151 8.80 0.62 12.82
CA ILE A 151 9.32 0.44 11.45
C ILE A 151 8.35 -0.30 10.54
N PRO A 152 7.73 -1.44 10.95
CA PRO A 152 6.80 -2.18 10.09
C PRO A 152 5.53 -1.41 9.73
N LEU A 153 5.14 -0.44 10.54
CA LEU A 153 3.92 0.35 10.32
C LEU A 153 4.16 1.65 9.53
N THR A 154 5.42 1.94 9.21
CA THR A 154 5.83 3.20 8.55
C THR A 154 5.07 3.48 7.26
N GLY A 155 5.02 2.52 6.34
CA GLY A 155 4.34 2.72 5.05
C GLY A 155 2.82 2.88 5.19
N ILE A 156 2.21 2.16 6.15
CA ILE A 156 0.77 2.30 6.45
C ILE A 156 0.47 3.71 6.95
N ALA A 157 1.22 4.16 7.96
CA ALA A 157 1.03 5.48 8.55
C ALA A 157 1.28 6.60 7.52
N ALA A 158 2.33 6.48 6.71
CA ALA A 158 2.67 7.45 5.67
C ALA A 158 1.59 7.53 4.59
N GLY A 159 1.11 6.39 4.09
CA GLY A 159 0.05 6.35 3.07
C GLY A 159 -1.26 6.98 3.57
N ILE A 160 -1.69 6.62 4.79
CA ILE A 160 -2.87 7.24 5.43
C ILE A 160 -2.64 8.73 5.64
N GLY A 161 -1.47 9.13 6.13
CA GLY A 161 -1.13 10.53 6.39
C GLY A 161 -1.20 11.39 5.13
N VAL A 162 -0.68 10.90 4.00
CA VAL A 162 -0.77 11.60 2.70
C VAL A 162 -2.23 11.78 2.29
N VAL A 163 -3.05 10.74 2.37
CA VAL A 163 -4.47 10.83 2.03
C VAL A 163 -5.15 11.88 2.92
N LEU A 164 -4.93 11.85 4.23
CA LEU A 164 -5.53 12.81 5.16
C LEU A 164 -5.09 14.24 4.87
N VAL A 165 -3.81 14.49 4.66
CA VAL A 165 -3.28 15.84 4.35
C VAL A 165 -3.87 16.36 3.04
N MET A 166 -4.01 15.52 2.02
CA MET A 166 -4.63 15.92 0.75
C MET A 166 -6.14 16.19 0.90
N LEU A 167 -6.85 15.43 1.72
CA LEU A 167 -8.26 15.74 2.02
C LEU A 167 -8.41 17.07 2.76
N VAL A 168 -7.54 17.34 3.75
CA VAL A 168 -7.49 18.63 4.46
C VAL A 168 -7.16 19.77 3.49
N TYR A 169 -6.21 19.56 2.57
CA TYR A 169 -5.88 20.53 1.54
C TYR A 169 -7.09 20.89 0.66
N LEU A 170 -7.91 19.89 0.25
CA LEU A 170 -9.16 20.13 -0.49
C LEU A 170 -10.17 20.92 0.33
N LEU A 171 -10.32 20.61 1.62
CA LEU A 171 -11.21 21.34 2.54
C LEU A 171 -10.80 22.82 2.66
N ILE A 172 -9.51 23.10 2.83
CA ILE A 172 -8.98 24.48 2.91
C ILE A 172 -9.26 25.23 1.60
N GLN A 173 -9.15 24.56 0.45
CA GLN A 173 -9.46 25.15 -0.85
C GLN A 173 -10.98 25.23 -1.15
N ARG A 174 -11.83 24.77 -0.23
CA ARG A 174 -13.29 24.70 -0.41
C ARG A 174 -13.70 23.90 -1.66
N LYS A 175 -12.90 22.93 -2.06
CA LYS A 175 -13.21 22.03 -3.19
C LYS A 175 -14.02 20.83 -2.70
N PRO A 176 -14.90 20.27 -3.54
CA PRO A 176 -15.66 19.09 -3.16
C PRO A 176 -14.72 17.91 -2.89
N LEU A 177 -14.86 17.30 -1.72
CA LEU A 177 -14.09 16.09 -1.37
C LEU A 177 -14.53 14.91 -2.21
N ARG A 178 -15.80 14.87 -2.55
CA ARG A 178 -16.43 13.75 -3.23
C ARG A 178 -17.51 14.23 -4.20
N ASP A 179 -17.47 13.68 -5.41
CA ASP A 179 -18.53 13.89 -6.39
C ASP A 179 -19.02 12.53 -6.90
N ARG A 180 -20.28 12.24 -6.67
CA ARG A 180 -20.92 10.99 -7.10
C ARG A 180 -21.46 11.06 -8.54
N SER A 181 -21.46 12.21 -9.17
CA SER A 181 -21.94 12.38 -10.55
C SER A 181 -21.07 11.67 -11.58
N VAL A 182 -19.80 11.37 -11.22
CA VAL A 182 -18.86 10.63 -12.09
C VAL A 182 -19.13 9.13 -12.13
N LEU A 183 -20.00 8.60 -11.26
CA LEU A 183 -20.30 7.17 -11.19
C LEU A 183 -21.26 6.77 -12.34
N VAL A 184 -20.92 5.68 -13.01
CA VAL A 184 -21.77 5.05 -14.01
C VAL A 184 -22.78 4.08 -13.38
N PRO A 185 -23.89 3.72 -14.03
CA PRO A 185 -24.92 2.84 -13.48
C PRO A 185 -24.37 1.50 -12.95
N SER A 186 -23.37 0.93 -13.63
CA SER A 186 -22.68 -0.30 -13.19
C SER A 186 -22.02 -0.17 -11.83
N ASP A 187 -21.47 1.01 -11.50
CA ASP A 187 -20.81 1.25 -10.22
C ASP A 187 -21.83 1.30 -9.07
N LEU A 188 -23.00 1.87 -9.35
CA LEU A 188 -24.11 1.92 -8.39
C LEU A 188 -24.69 0.51 -8.10
N GLU A 189 -24.70 -0.39 -9.07
CA GLU A 189 -25.09 -1.79 -8.86
C GLU A 189 -24.09 -2.53 -7.95
N VAL A 190 -22.79 -2.29 -8.15
CA VAL A 190 -21.75 -2.86 -7.29
C VAL A 190 -21.87 -2.30 -5.87
N GLU A 191 -22.19 -1.00 -5.71
CA GLU A 191 -22.44 -0.41 -4.39
C GLU A 191 -23.60 -1.07 -3.63
N LYS A 192 -24.66 -1.43 -4.32
CA LYS A 192 -25.82 -2.13 -3.72
C LYS A 192 -25.48 -3.56 -3.32
N ARG A 193 -24.61 -4.22 -4.08
CA ARG A 193 -24.29 -5.64 -3.91
C ARG A 193 -23.33 -5.92 -2.77
N LEU A 194 -22.35 -5.02 -2.54
CA LEU A 194 -21.31 -5.21 -1.53
C LEU A 194 -21.09 -3.90 -0.76
N SER A 195 -21.26 -3.95 0.57
CA SER A 195 -20.98 -2.79 1.44
C SER A 195 -19.50 -2.46 1.45
N LEU A 196 -19.15 -1.17 1.60
CA LEU A 196 -17.74 -0.73 1.62
C LEU A 196 -16.91 -1.38 2.74
N PRO A 197 -17.40 -1.49 4.00
CA PRO A 197 -16.66 -2.18 5.06
C PRO A 197 -16.41 -3.65 4.73
N ALA A 198 -17.39 -4.34 4.12
CA ALA A 198 -17.21 -5.72 3.69
C ALA A 198 -16.17 -5.84 2.57
N ALA A 199 -16.17 -4.93 1.59
CA ALA A 199 -15.17 -4.89 0.54
C ALA A 199 -13.75 -4.63 1.08
N LEU A 200 -13.62 -3.77 2.08
CA LEU A 200 -12.34 -3.40 2.70
C LEU A 200 -11.91 -4.38 3.81
N SER A 201 -12.74 -5.34 4.20
CA SER A 201 -12.47 -6.24 5.32
C SER A 201 -11.10 -6.95 5.26
N PRO A 202 -10.57 -7.45 4.11
CA PRO A 202 -9.24 -8.06 4.08
C PRO A 202 -8.13 -7.08 4.47
N TRP A 203 -8.22 -5.84 3.98
CA TRP A 203 -7.21 -4.81 4.28
C TRP A 203 -7.34 -4.27 5.70
N ILE A 204 -8.57 -4.09 6.21
CA ILE A 204 -8.81 -3.68 7.60
C ILE A 204 -8.25 -4.73 8.56
N LEU A 205 -8.56 -6.01 8.34
CA LEU A 205 -8.02 -7.10 9.14
C LEU A 205 -6.49 -7.16 9.06
N LEU A 206 -5.94 -6.98 7.86
CA LEU A 206 -4.48 -6.96 7.67
C LEU A 206 -3.82 -5.81 8.45
N VAL A 207 -4.38 -4.60 8.43
CA VAL A 207 -3.88 -3.47 9.22
C VAL A 207 -3.96 -3.77 10.72
N ILE A 208 -5.07 -4.35 11.18
CA ILE A 208 -5.23 -4.74 12.59
C ILE A 208 -4.16 -5.77 12.98
N PHE A 209 -3.99 -6.85 12.23
CA PHE A 209 -2.98 -7.86 12.53
C PHE A 209 -1.56 -7.30 12.42
N ALA A 210 -1.27 -6.52 11.39
CA ALA A 210 0.01 -5.86 11.23
C ALA A 210 0.35 -5.00 12.46
N THR A 211 -0.63 -4.25 12.96
CA THR A 211 -0.45 -3.42 14.16
C THR A 211 -0.25 -4.30 15.39
N LEU A 212 -1.10 -5.29 15.63
CA LEU A 212 -1.01 -6.16 16.82
C LEU A 212 0.33 -6.92 16.89
N VAL A 213 0.78 -7.44 15.74
CA VAL A 213 2.00 -8.26 15.68
C VAL A 213 3.28 -7.41 15.77
N ASN A 214 3.23 -6.16 15.34
CA ASN A 214 4.41 -5.30 15.27
C ASN A 214 4.49 -4.24 16.38
N LEU A 215 3.53 -4.18 17.30
CA LEU A 215 3.59 -3.30 18.45
C LEU A 215 4.54 -3.89 19.53
N PRO A 216 5.67 -3.21 19.85
CA PRO A 216 6.64 -3.73 20.81
C PRO A 216 6.09 -3.91 22.24
N SER A 217 5.02 -3.16 22.58
CA SER A 217 4.32 -3.24 23.87
C SER A 217 3.50 -4.52 24.02
N LEU A 218 3.20 -5.23 22.93
CA LEU A 218 2.40 -6.44 22.95
C LEU A 218 3.28 -7.70 22.92
N PRO A 219 2.84 -8.80 23.56
CA PRO A 219 3.60 -10.05 23.60
C PRO A 219 3.72 -10.70 22.20
N PHE A 220 2.87 -10.34 21.27
CA PHE A 220 2.83 -10.90 19.91
C PHE A 220 4.10 -10.63 19.11
N TYR A 221 4.72 -9.44 19.28
CA TYR A 221 5.99 -9.14 18.64
C TYR A 221 7.09 -10.15 19.05
N LYS A 222 7.28 -10.35 20.35
CA LYS A 222 8.27 -11.32 20.84
C LYS A 222 7.95 -12.75 20.39
N LEU A 223 6.67 -13.11 20.36
CA LEU A 223 6.23 -14.44 19.94
C LEU A 223 6.56 -14.71 18.47
N PHE A 224 6.12 -13.84 17.56
CA PHE A 224 6.23 -14.08 16.10
C PHE A 224 7.59 -13.71 15.53
N PHE A 225 8.27 -12.70 16.08
CA PHE A 225 9.57 -12.25 15.61
C PHE A 225 10.74 -13.04 16.18
N THR A 226 10.64 -13.48 17.46
CA THR A 226 11.76 -14.15 18.15
C THR A 226 11.49 -15.63 18.46
N ALA A 227 10.37 -15.94 19.14
CA ALA A 227 10.14 -17.29 19.66
C ALA A 227 9.80 -18.31 18.56
N LEU A 228 9.06 -17.90 17.53
CA LEU A 228 8.68 -18.74 16.39
C LEU A 228 9.65 -18.61 15.19
N ALA A 229 10.79 -17.97 15.37
CA ALA A 229 11.83 -17.93 14.36
C ALA A 229 12.53 -19.30 14.27
N MET A 230 12.58 -19.87 13.07
CA MET A 230 13.23 -21.17 12.82
C MET A 230 14.61 -20.93 12.21
N PRO A 231 15.68 -21.43 12.82
CA PRO A 231 16.99 -21.40 12.18
C PRO A 231 16.99 -22.38 10.99
N VAL A 232 17.34 -21.89 9.82
CA VAL A 232 17.46 -22.71 8.60
C VAL A 232 18.87 -22.52 8.05
N ASP A 233 19.58 -23.60 7.87
CA ASP A 233 20.95 -23.61 7.36
C ASP A 233 20.92 -23.75 5.84
N ILE A 234 20.65 -22.65 5.13
CA ILE A 234 20.61 -22.61 3.66
C ILE A 234 22.03 -22.56 3.10
N ILE A 235 22.90 -21.80 3.76
CA ILE A 235 24.33 -21.71 3.43
C ILE A 235 25.10 -22.34 4.59
N PRO A 236 25.90 -23.40 4.35
CA PRO A 236 26.64 -24.06 5.40
C PRO A 236 27.47 -23.09 6.24
N GLY A 237 27.22 -23.05 7.56
CA GLY A 237 27.92 -22.18 8.48
C GLY A 237 27.34 -20.76 8.64
N ALA A 238 26.24 -20.44 7.95
CA ALA A 238 25.52 -19.17 8.09
C ALA A 238 24.01 -19.41 8.30
N PRO A 239 23.58 -19.84 9.49
CA PRO A 239 22.18 -20.11 9.76
C PRO A 239 21.33 -18.82 9.74
N GLU A 240 20.35 -18.78 8.83
CA GLU A 240 19.39 -17.70 8.72
C GLU A 240 18.14 -17.97 9.55
N LYS A 241 17.59 -16.94 10.19
CA LYS A 241 16.34 -17.05 10.96
C LYS A 241 15.12 -16.81 10.06
N VAL A 242 14.48 -17.87 9.64
CA VAL A 242 13.20 -17.78 8.88
C VAL A 242 12.07 -17.48 9.87
N ARG A 243 11.40 -16.34 9.68
CA ARG A 243 10.29 -15.83 10.50
C ARG A 243 8.98 -15.97 9.78
N LEU A 244 8.57 -17.19 9.46
CA LEU A 244 7.38 -17.48 8.64
C LEU A 244 6.11 -16.77 9.16
N PHE A 245 5.87 -16.86 10.46
CA PHE A 245 4.66 -16.30 11.09
C PHE A 245 4.71 -14.79 11.33
N TRP A 246 5.86 -14.17 11.22
CA TRP A 246 6.00 -12.71 11.27
C TRP A 246 5.86 -12.06 9.90
N GLN A 247 6.08 -12.78 8.82
CA GLN A 247 6.08 -12.26 7.45
C GLN A 247 4.70 -11.76 7.01
N ALA A 248 4.69 -10.67 6.24
CA ALA A 248 3.47 -10.04 5.76
C ALA A 248 2.57 -10.99 4.95
N TYR A 249 3.14 -11.88 4.14
CA TYR A 249 2.37 -12.84 3.33
C TYR A 249 1.55 -13.82 4.17
N PHE A 250 2.03 -14.21 5.36
CA PHE A 250 1.25 -15.03 6.30
C PHE A 250 0.00 -14.28 6.75
N TRP A 251 0.14 -13.01 7.15
CA TRP A 251 -0.98 -12.20 7.62
C TRP A 251 -1.94 -11.79 6.50
N ILE A 252 -1.43 -11.61 5.26
CA ILE A 252 -2.27 -11.44 4.07
C ILE A 252 -3.17 -12.67 3.89
N LEU A 253 -2.61 -13.86 4.01
CA LEU A 253 -3.36 -15.11 3.89
C LEU A 253 -4.42 -15.22 4.99
N VAL A 254 -4.04 -15.04 6.25
CA VAL A 254 -4.95 -15.07 7.42
C VAL A 254 -6.08 -14.05 7.27
N SER A 255 -5.74 -12.79 6.95
CA SER A 255 -6.73 -11.72 6.74
C SER A 255 -7.70 -12.05 5.62
N THR A 256 -7.20 -12.65 4.53
CA THR A 256 -8.03 -13.05 3.40
C THR A 256 -9.02 -14.13 3.80
N PHE A 257 -8.59 -15.17 4.53
CA PHE A 257 -9.48 -16.22 5.00
C PHE A 257 -10.52 -15.70 6.00
N LEU A 258 -10.11 -14.87 6.95
CA LEU A 258 -11.03 -14.27 7.93
C LEU A 258 -11.99 -13.25 7.32
N ALA A 259 -11.68 -12.69 6.16
CA ALA A 259 -12.58 -11.81 5.43
C ALA A 259 -13.65 -12.54 4.63
N LEU A 260 -13.52 -13.86 4.37
CA LEU A 260 -14.50 -14.61 3.57
C LEU A 260 -15.94 -14.50 4.05
N PRO A 261 -16.25 -14.57 5.38
CA PRO A 261 -17.61 -14.39 5.88
C PRO A 261 -18.22 -13.02 5.52
N PHE A 262 -17.40 -11.96 5.48
CA PHE A 262 -17.83 -10.60 5.13
C PHE A 262 -18.03 -10.44 3.62
N LEU A 263 -17.17 -11.06 2.82
CA LEU A 263 -17.20 -11.02 1.36
C LEU A 263 -18.26 -11.94 0.75
N LYS A 264 -18.71 -12.95 1.51
CA LYS A 264 -19.74 -13.95 1.09
C LYS A 264 -19.51 -14.50 -0.32
N PRO A 265 -18.32 -15.04 -0.64
CA PRO A 265 -18.04 -15.57 -1.96
C PRO A 265 -18.93 -16.77 -2.24
N THR A 266 -19.37 -16.91 -3.50
CA THR A 266 -20.02 -18.14 -3.95
C THR A 266 -19.00 -19.27 -4.06
N ARG A 267 -19.44 -20.53 -3.92
CA ARG A 267 -18.55 -21.71 -4.08
C ARG A 267 -17.84 -21.69 -5.44
N ARG A 268 -18.51 -21.25 -6.50
CA ARG A 268 -17.92 -21.11 -7.83
C ARG A 268 -16.79 -20.09 -7.84
N GLN A 269 -16.99 -18.90 -7.27
CA GLN A 269 -15.94 -17.87 -7.18
C GLN A 269 -14.71 -18.38 -6.41
N LEU A 270 -14.93 -19.10 -5.31
CA LEU A 270 -13.82 -19.66 -4.52
C LEU A 270 -13.03 -20.71 -5.32
N THR A 271 -13.73 -21.64 -5.96
CA THR A 271 -13.10 -22.68 -6.79
C THR A 271 -12.35 -22.08 -7.98
N ASP A 272 -12.96 -21.12 -8.67
CA ASP A 272 -12.32 -20.44 -9.81
C ASP A 272 -11.07 -19.65 -9.38
N SER A 273 -11.12 -19.00 -8.22
CA SER A 273 -9.96 -18.29 -7.65
C SER A 273 -8.83 -19.25 -7.31
N LEU A 274 -9.12 -20.35 -6.62
CA LEU A 274 -8.13 -21.38 -6.31
C LEU A 274 -7.53 -21.98 -7.58
N ARG A 275 -8.36 -22.32 -8.57
CA ARG A 275 -7.90 -22.88 -9.86
C ARG A 275 -6.96 -21.90 -10.58
N LYS A 276 -7.31 -20.61 -10.62
CA LYS A 276 -6.47 -19.59 -11.22
C LYS A 276 -5.14 -19.42 -10.45
N TRP A 277 -5.20 -19.47 -9.13
CA TRP A 277 -4.02 -19.38 -8.28
C TRP A 277 -3.07 -20.56 -8.54
N PHE A 278 -3.54 -21.79 -8.47
CA PHE A 278 -2.72 -22.99 -8.76
C PHE A 278 -2.12 -22.97 -10.18
N LYS A 279 -2.82 -22.39 -11.16
CA LYS A 279 -2.33 -22.29 -12.53
C LYS A 279 -1.24 -21.21 -12.69
N ARG A 280 -1.31 -20.13 -11.92
CA ARG A 280 -0.43 -18.94 -12.08
C ARG A 280 0.72 -18.90 -11.09
N ALA A 281 0.54 -19.40 -9.88
CA ALA A 281 1.52 -19.33 -8.81
C ALA A 281 2.86 -20.05 -9.09
N PRO A 282 2.91 -21.22 -9.74
CA PRO A 282 4.17 -21.91 -9.94
C PRO A 282 5.22 -21.10 -10.70
N ARG A 283 4.83 -20.36 -11.75
CA ARG A 283 5.78 -19.58 -12.56
C ARG A 283 6.55 -18.51 -11.76
N PRO A 284 5.88 -17.59 -11.00
CA PRO A 284 6.60 -16.64 -10.15
C PRO A 284 7.41 -17.33 -9.05
N MET A 285 6.90 -18.43 -8.46
CA MET A 285 7.62 -19.16 -7.41
C MET A 285 8.95 -19.71 -7.90
N PHE A 286 8.98 -20.31 -9.10
CA PHE A 286 10.22 -20.79 -9.70
C PHE A 286 11.14 -19.65 -10.20
N ALA A 287 10.60 -18.49 -10.55
CA ALA A 287 11.41 -17.36 -10.98
C ALA A 287 12.06 -16.59 -9.80
N SER A 288 11.57 -16.78 -8.57
CA SER A 288 12.07 -16.13 -7.36
C SER A 288 12.92 -17.04 -6.46
N ALA A 289 12.98 -18.34 -6.78
CA ALA A 289 13.85 -19.32 -6.13
C ALA A 289 15.22 -19.41 -6.82
#